data_0b7904ca58a474735c2289670a6202b1
#
_entry.id   0b7904ca58a474735c2289670a6202b1
#
_cell.length_a   1.000
_cell.length_b   1.000
_cell.length_c   1.000
_cell.angle_alpha   90.00
_cell.angle_beta   90.00
_cell.angle_gamma   90.00
#
_symmetry.space_group_name_H-M   'P 1'
#
loop_
_entity.id
_entity.type
_entity.pdbx_description
1 polymer ?
#
loop_
_entity_poly.entity_id
_entity_poly.type
_entity_poly.pdbx_seq_one_letter_code
_entity_poly.pdbx_strand_id
1 'polypeptide(L)'
;TGLGFGLVINGNIYKGAHGLAMEYAISPIGDGNWETDISIHAIKRICSEETGKEFEPIELYNMAKQGNSDAINIWKIFGGNLGRALSHYINMLDPHKISIGGGVSGAFKFFESKMKESVSIHCPAYNNFKIDIFESKKKELSSQVGSALLVKNSKLIL
;
A
#
# COMPACT_ATOMS: atom_id res chain seq x y z
N THR A 1 0.60 -10.71 -2.59
CA THR A 1 1.72 -11.28 -1.80
C THR A 1 2.79 -10.24 -1.53
N GLY A 2 3.26 -9.54 -2.53
CA GLY A 2 4.25 -8.48 -2.42
C GLY A 2 3.65 -7.08 -2.38
N LEU A 3 4.52 -6.08 -2.38
CA LEU A 3 4.19 -4.67 -2.49
C LEU A 3 4.45 -4.22 -3.93
N GLY A 4 3.47 -3.60 -4.57
CA GLY A 4 3.61 -3.04 -5.91
C GLY A 4 3.14 -1.60 -5.96
N PHE A 5 3.75 -0.82 -6.84
CA PHE A 5 3.38 0.57 -7.06
C PHE A 5 3.16 0.84 -8.56
N GLY A 6 2.33 1.81 -8.85
CA GLY A 6 2.10 2.29 -10.20
C GLY A 6 1.89 3.80 -10.20
N LEU A 7 2.38 4.47 -11.22
CA LEU A 7 2.24 5.90 -11.42
C LEU A 7 1.48 6.19 -12.71
N VAL A 8 0.47 7.03 -12.61
CA VAL A 8 -0.30 7.52 -13.76
C VAL A 8 -0.09 9.03 -13.87
N ILE A 9 0.39 9.49 -15.02
CA ILE A 9 0.60 10.90 -15.33
C ILE A 9 -0.24 11.24 -16.56
N ASN A 10 -1.13 12.23 -16.46
CA ASN A 10 -2.01 12.65 -17.55
C ASN A 10 -2.79 11.50 -18.19
N GLY A 11 -3.29 10.57 -17.35
CA GLY A 11 -4.05 9.41 -17.81
C GLY A 11 -3.21 8.24 -18.38
N ASN A 12 -1.90 8.36 -18.43
CA ASN A 12 -1.00 7.35 -18.96
C ASN A 12 -0.16 6.72 -17.84
N ILE A 13 0.09 5.41 -17.93
CA ILE A 13 0.99 4.73 -17.02
C ILE A 13 2.42 5.16 -17.32
N TYR A 14 3.09 5.69 -16.32
CA TYR A 14 4.51 6.02 -16.41
C TYR A 14 5.34 4.75 -16.24
N LYS A 15 6.04 4.35 -17.29
CA LYS A 15 6.85 3.12 -17.33
C LYS A 15 8.34 3.36 -17.10
N GLY A 16 8.79 4.61 -17.20
CA GLY A 16 10.21 4.93 -17.25
C GLY A 16 10.85 4.53 -18.58
N ALA A 17 12.16 4.70 -18.68
CA ALA A 17 12.91 4.42 -19.91
C ALA A 17 12.99 2.91 -20.24
N HIS A 18 12.96 2.07 -19.21
CA HIS A 18 13.19 0.62 -19.36
C HIS A 18 12.04 -0.23 -18.82
N GLY A 19 10.88 0.37 -18.51
CA GLY A 19 9.74 -0.32 -17.95
C GLY A 19 9.87 -0.63 -16.45
N LEU A 20 10.87 -0.09 -15.77
CA LEU A 20 11.19 -0.35 -14.35
C LEU A 20 10.75 0.79 -13.41
N ALA A 21 9.99 1.75 -13.93
CA ALA A 21 9.48 2.83 -13.07
C ALA A 21 8.56 2.25 -11.99
N MET A 22 8.71 2.78 -10.77
CA MET A 22 7.90 2.40 -9.62
C MET A 22 8.23 1.03 -8.97
N GLU A 23 9.36 0.41 -9.31
CA GLU A 23 9.91 -0.76 -8.59
C GLU A 23 10.50 -0.37 -7.21
N TYR A 24 9.78 0.49 -6.51
CA TYR A 24 10.22 1.07 -5.24
C TYR A 24 10.14 0.08 -4.08
N ALA A 25 9.28 -0.92 -4.18
CA ALA A 25 9.12 -1.92 -3.12
C ALA A 25 10.44 -2.58 -2.71
N ILE A 26 11.35 -2.76 -3.67
CA ILE A 26 12.68 -3.34 -3.46
C ILE A 26 13.76 -2.30 -3.08
N SER A 27 13.39 -1.00 -2.97
CA SER A 27 14.33 0.03 -2.54
C SER A 27 14.75 -0.20 -1.09
N PRO A 28 16.05 -0.06 -0.78
CA PRO A 28 16.57 -0.37 0.55
C PRO A 28 16.01 0.56 1.63
N ILE A 29 15.73 -0.02 2.80
CA ILE A 29 15.39 0.69 4.03
C ILE A 29 15.99 -0.07 5.22
N GLY A 30 16.88 0.57 5.99
CA GLY A 30 17.64 -0.14 7.02
C GLY A 30 18.39 -1.32 6.42
N ASP A 31 18.24 -2.50 7.01
CA ASP A 31 18.84 -3.76 6.56
C ASP A 31 17.94 -4.54 5.58
N GLY A 32 16.80 -3.99 5.18
CA GLY A 32 15.82 -4.64 4.30
C GLY A 32 15.37 -3.74 3.14
N ASN A 33 14.14 -3.92 2.75
CA ASN A 33 13.47 -3.09 1.73
C ASN A 33 12.00 -2.84 2.14
N TRP A 34 11.29 -2.00 1.41
CA TRP A 34 9.90 -1.69 1.77
C TRP A 34 8.98 -2.90 1.73
N GLU A 35 9.24 -3.88 0.87
CA GLU A 35 8.43 -5.10 0.83
C GLU A 35 8.55 -5.92 2.10
N THR A 36 9.72 -5.91 2.77
CA THR A 36 9.90 -6.59 4.06
C THR A 36 9.06 -6.00 5.17
N ASP A 37 8.66 -4.72 5.05
CA ASP A 37 7.90 -4.00 6.07
C ASP A 37 6.41 -3.83 5.74
N ILE A 38 6.01 -4.07 4.46
CA ILE A 38 4.65 -3.73 3.97
C ILE A 38 4.08 -4.84 3.08
N SER A 39 4.41 -6.08 3.32
CA SER A 39 3.85 -7.22 2.58
C SER A 39 2.94 -8.09 3.47
N ILE A 40 2.35 -9.13 2.88
CA ILE A 40 1.66 -10.18 3.66
C ILE A 40 2.64 -10.82 4.65
N HIS A 41 3.88 -11.03 4.27
CA HIS A 41 4.92 -11.57 5.15
C HIS A 41 5.23 -10.61 6.31
N ALA A 42 5.24 -9.30 6.05
CA ALA A 42 5.37 -8.31 7.11
C ALA A 42 4.23 -8.38 8.12
N ILE A 43 2.98 -8.54 7.67
CA ILE A 43 1.82 -8.68 8.58
C ILE A 43 1.98 -9.91 9.48
N LYS A 44 2.40 -11.06 8.92
CA LYS A 44 2.66 -12.28 9.69
C LYS A 44 3.78 -12.08 10.71
N ARG A 45 4.88 -11.44 10.29
CA ARG A 45 6.00 -11.12 11.18
C ARG A 45 5.55 -10.21 12.34
N ILE A 46 4.87 -9.12 12.04
CA ILE A 46 4.30 -8.21 13.06
C ILE A 46 3.39 -8.99 14.01
N CYS A 47 2.55 -9.87 13.48
CA CYS A 47 1.67 -10.71 14.31
C CYS A 47 2.45 -11.60 15.27
N SER A 48 3.49 -12.27 14.78
CA SER A 48 4.35 -13.13 15.61
C SER A 48 5.10 -12.32 16.68
N GLU A 49 5.63 -11.15 16.32
CA GLU A 49 6.34 -10.25 17.24
C GLU A 49 5.42 -9.72 18.35
N GLU A 50 4.17 -9.34 18.01
CA GLU A 50 3.24 -8.72 18.96
C GLU A 50 2.51 -9.76 19.84
N THR A 51 2.28 -10.98 19.33
CA THR A 51 1.40 -11.94 20.00
C THR A 51 2.04 -13.28 20.33
N GLY A 52 3.22 -13.56 19.78
CA GLY A 52 3.85 -14.90 19.84
C GLY A 52 3.11 -15.96 19.00
N LYS A 53 2.16 -15.55 18.15
CA LYS A 53 1.33 -16.46 17.33
C LYS A 53 1.39 -16.03 15.86
N GLU A 54 1.08 -16.94 14.98
CA GLU A 54 0.94 -16.66 13.55
C GLU A 54 -0.52 -16.77 13.13
N PHE A 55 -1.02 -15.75 12.46
CA PHE A 55 -2.35 -15.72 11.84
C PHE A 55 -2.23 -15.26 10.40
N GLU A 56 -3.08 -15.79 9.54
CA GLU A 56 -3.23 -15.27 8.18
C GLU A 56 -3.89 -13.87 8.21
N PRO A 57 -3.57 -12.99 7.24
CA PRO A 57 -4.17 -11.65 7.18
C PRO A 57 -5.69 -11.66 7.21
N ILE A 58 -6.33 -12.68 6.62
CA ILE A 58 -7.78 -12.82 6.63
C ILE A 58 -8.33 -13.14 8.02
N GLU A 59 -7.60 -13.94 8.81
CA GLU A 59 -7.96 -14.24 10.20
C GLU A 59 -7.84 -12.98 11.06
N LEU A 60 -6.72 -12.25 10.93
CA LEU A 60 -6.51 -10.96 11.61
C LEU A 60 -7.59 -9.93 11.24
N TYR A 61 -8.00 -9.90 9.98
CA TYR A 61 -9.11 -9.05 9.54
C TYR A 61 -10.42 -9.42 10.24
N ASN A 62 -10.75 -10.72 10.33
CA ASN A 62 -11.96 -11.19 10.97
C ASN A 62 -11.93 -10.93 12.49
N MET A 63 -10.79 -11.15 13.14
CA MET A 63 -10.57 -10.83 14.57
C MET A 63 -10.74 -9.33 14.82
N ALA A 64 -10.16 -8.48 13.99
CA ALA A 64 -10.30 -7.03 14.10
C ALA A 64 -11.76 -6.56 13.91
N LYS A 65 -12.52 -7.22 13.03
CA LYS A 65 -13.97 -6.96 12.89
C LYS A 65 -14.76 -7.29 14.15
N GLN A 66 -14.31 -8.26 14.92
CA GLN A 66 -14.91 -8.66 16.21
C GLN A 66 -14.39 -7.80 17.37
N GLY A 67 -13.55 -6.81 17.11
CA GLY A 67 -13.03 -5.90 18.13
C GLY A 67 -11.80 -6.42 18.87
N ASN A 68 -11.13 -7.47 18.38
CA ASN A 68 -9.90 -7.96 18.99
C ASN A 68 -8.81 -6.88 18.95
N SER A 69 -8.29 -6.50 20.12
CA SER A 69 -7.32 -5.42 20.28
C SER A 69 -5.99 -5.70 19.60
N ASP A 70 -5.50 -6.93 19.68
CA ASP A 70 -4.21 -7.31 19.15
C ASP A 70 -4.24 -7.28 17.62
N ALA A 71 -5.30 -7.82 17.01
CA ALA A 71 -5.50 -7.76 15.57
C ALA A 71 -5.62 -6.31 15.07
N ILE A 72 -6.33 -5.45 15.80
CA ILE A 72 -6.40 -4.02 15.47
C ILE A 72 -5.03 -3.36 15.59
N ASN A 73 -4.25 -3.69 16.62
CA ASN A 73 -2.90 -3.15 16.81
C ASN A 73 -1.96 -3.55 15.67
N ILE A 74 -1.98 -4.82 15.27
CA ILE A 74 -1.19 -5.33 14.13
C ILE A 74 -1.49 -4.52 12.86
N TRP A 75 -2.76 -4.28 12.55
CA TRP A 75 -3.16 -3.45 11.41
C TRP A 75 -2.68 -2.01 11.54
N LYS A 76 -2.66 -1.43 12.75
CA LYS A 76 -2.12 -0.09 12.97
C LYS A 76 -0.62 -0.02 12.74
N ILE A 77 0.16 -1.01 13.20
CA ILE A 77 1.61 -1.09 12.95
C ILE A 77 1.86 -1.18 11.45
N PHE A 78 1.17 -2.08 10.75
CA PHE A 78 1.23 -2.16 9.29
C PHE A 78 0.91 -0.81 8.63
N GLY A 79 -0.13 -0.13 9.09
CA GLY A 79 -0.51 1.20 8.60
C GLY A 79 0.60 2.23 8.79
N GLY A 80 1.25 2.23 9.95
CA GLY A 80 2.38 3.10 10.24
C GLY A 80 3.54 2.92 9.24
N ASN A 81 3.90 1.66 8.97
CA ASN A 81 4.93 1.31 7.99
C ASN A 81 4.55 1.74 6.57
N LEU A 82 3.30 1.45 6.16
CA LEU A 82 2.80 1.89 4.86
C LEU A 82 2.83 3.43 4.73
N GLY A 83 2.44 4.15 5.77
CA GLY A 83 2.49 5.61 5.79
C GLY A 83 3.90 6.17 5.62
N ARG A 84 4.92 5.55 6.22
CA ARG A 84 6.33 5.91 6.00
C ARG A 84 6.72 5.74 4.53
N ALA A 85 6.39 4.63 3.91
CA ALA A 85 6.67 4.41 2.50
C ALA A 85 5.95 5.42 1.62
N LEU A 86 4.66 5.67 1.88
CA LEU A 86 3.87 6.65 1.12
C LEU A 86 4.42 8.07 1.26
N SER A 87 4.97 8.45 2.42
CA SER A 87 5.58 9.77 2.61
C SER A 87 6.74 10.03 1.65
N HIS A 88 7.55 9.01 1.34
CA HIS A 88 8.61 9.11 0.35
C HIS A 88 8.07 9.37 -1.06
N TYR A 89 6.98 8.69 -1.44
CA TYR A 89 6.31 8.93 -2.71
C TYR A 89 5.75 10.34 -2.81
N ILE A 90 5.08 10.77 -1.75
CA ILE A 90 4.47 12.10 -1.69
C ILE A 90 5.56 13.16 -1.83
N ASN A 91 6.67 13.01 -1.10
CA ASN A 91 7.79 13.95 -1.16
C ASN A 91 8.48 14.00 -2.53
N MET A 92 8.47 12.89 -3.30
CA MET A 92 9.15 12.83 -4.60
C MET A 92 8.23 13.22 -5.76
N LEU A 93 6.94 12.87 -5.69
CA LEU A 93 6.06 12.87 -6.85
C LEU A 93 4.87 13.83 -6.72
N ASP A 94 4.59 14.32 -5.50
CA ASP A 94 3.46 15.20 -5.21
C ASP A 94 2.16 14.75 -5.93
N PRO A 95 1.66 13.53 -5.66
CA PRO A 95 0.53 13.00 -6.40
C PRO A 95 -0.79 13.64 -5.95
N HIS A 96 -1.71 13.84 -6.86
CA HIS A 96 -3.06 14.31 -6.53
C HIS A 96 -3.83 13.31 -5.66
N LYS A 97 -3.65 12.00 -5.90
CA LYS A 97 -4.40 10.92 -5.26
C LYS A 97 -3.56 9.66 -5.15
N ILE A 98 -3.78 8.89 -4.10
CA ILE A 98 -3.18 7.57 -3.90
C ILE A 98 -4.31 6.56 -3.66
N SER A 99 -4.36 5.53 -4.48
CA SER A 99 -5.32 4.43 -4.33
C SER A 99 -4.62 3.19 -3.76
N ILE A 100 -5.11 2.67 -2.65
CA ILE A 100 -4.62 1.45 -2.03
C ILE A 100 -5.47 0.27 -2.49
N GLY A 101 -4.85 -0.68 -3.18
CA GLY A 101 -5.51 -1.87 -3.74
C GLY A 101 -4.89 -3.17 -3.28
N GLY A 102 -5.35 -4.28 -3.85
CA GLY A 102 -4.91 -5.63 -3.51
C GLY A 102 -5.66 -6.22 -2.31
N GLY A 103 -5.38 -7.50 -1.98
CA GLY A 103 -6.11 -8.23 -0.94
C GLY A 103 -6.07 -7.59 0.45
N VAL A 104 -4.95 -6.95 0.79
CA VAL A 104 -4.79 -6.25 2.09
C VAL A 104 -5.67 -5.01 2.21
N SER A 105 -6.07 -4.40 1.08
CA SER A 105 -6.90 -3.18 1.11
C SER A 105 -8.28 -3.39 1.77
N GLY A 106 -8.79 -4.61 1.82
CA GLY A 106 -10.02 -4.92 2.55
C GLY A 106 -9.97 -4.56 4.04
N ALA A 107 -8.77 -4.51 4.62
CA ALA A 107 -8.54 -4.10 6.00
C ALA A 107 -8.30 -2.58 6.16
N PHE A 108 -8.46 -1.77 5.11
CA PHE A 108 -8.14 -0.34 5.05
C PHE A 108 -8.63 0.44 6.27
N LYS A 109 -9.86 0.22 6.68
CA LYS A 109 -10.46 0.90 7.85
C LYS A 109 -9.71 0.71 9.17
N PHE A 110 -8.93 -0.37 9.31
CA PHE A 110 -8.19 -0.66 10.54
C PHE A 110 -6.80 -0.01 10.55
N PHE A 111 -6.24 0.31 9.38
CA PHE A 111 -4.92 0.90 9.27
C PHE A 111 -4.91 2.35 8.73
N GLU A 112 -5.99 2.82 8.14
CA GLU A 112 -6.08 4.13 7.49
C GLU A 112 -5.62 5.29 8.40
N SER A 113 -6.15 5.34 9.62
CA SER A 113 -5.86 6.43 10.56
C SER A 113 -4.36 6.50 10.88
N LYS A 114 -3.75 5.35 11.20
CA LYS A 114 -2.32 5.28 11.54
C LYS A 114 -1.43 5.50 10.34
N MET A 115 -1.85 5.06 9.16
CA MET A 115 -1.17 5.34 7.90
C MET A 115 -1.13 6.83 7.61
N LYS A 116 -2.27 7.52 7.69
CA LYS A 116 -2.36 8.97 7.46
C LYS A 116 -1.59 9.78 8.50
N GLU A 117 -1.64 9.38 9.76
CA GLU A 117 -0.81 9.95 10.83
C GLU A 117 0.69 9.83 10.50
N SER A 118 1.13 8.66 10.08
CA SER A 118 2.52 8.42 9.70
C SER A 118 2.94 9.26 8.50
N VAL A 119 2.06 9.39 7.48
CA VAL A 119 2.31 10.32 6.35
C VAL A 119 2.48 11.75 6.86
N SER A 120 1.60 12.21 7.74
CA SER A 120 1.63 13.57 8.32
C SER A 120 2.94 13.87 9.06
N ILE A 121 3.48 12.86 9.75
CA ILE A 121 4.77 12.99 10.49
C ILE A 121 5.96 13.06 9.53
N HIS A 122 5.99 12.20 8.51
CA HIS A 122 7.16 12.04 7.64
C HIS A 122 7.11 12.90 6.36
N CYS A 123 5.95 13.50 6.08
CA CYS A 123 5.76 14.46 5.01
C CYS A 123 5.00 15.69 5.54
N PRO A 124 5.66 16.66 6.18
CA PRO A 124 4.98 17.84 6.74
C PRO A 124 4.17 18.65 5.73
N ALA A 125 4.59 18.65 4.46
CA ALA A 125 3.86 19.30 3.38
C ALA A 125 2.45 18.71 3.16
N TYR A 126 2.26 17.43 3.44
CA TYR A 126 0.96 16.75 3.37
C TYR A 126 -0.13 17.43 4.22
N ASN A 127 0.26 18.06 5.33
CA ASN A 127 -0.68 18.75 6.21
C ASN A 127 -1.27 20.00 5.56
N ASN A 128 -0.57 20.57 4.57
CA ASN A 128 -0.99 21.77 3.85
C ASN A 128 -1.74 21.44 2.54
N PHE A 129 -1.48 20.25 1.98
CA PHE A 129 -2.04 19.81 0.71
C PHE A 129 -2.83 18.52 0.95
N LYS A 130 -4.14 18.55 0.77
CA LYS A 130 -5.00 17.38 0.94
C LYS A 130 -4.81 16.39 -0.22
N ILE A 131 -3.80 15.54 -0.10
CA ILE A 131 -3.66 14.38 -0.97
C ILE A 131 -4.68 13.33 -0.52
N ASP A 132 -5.56 12.92 -1.42
CA ASP A 132 -6.58 11.93 -1.13
C ASP A 132 -5.97 10.52 -1.16
N ILE A 133 -5.90 9.85 0.00
CA ILE A 133 -5.45 8.46 0.13
C ILE A 133 -6.67 7.61 0.49
N PHE A 134 -7.04 6.70 -0.39
CA PHE A 134 -8.30 5.95 -0.30
C PHE A 134 -8.16 4.48 -0.69
N GLU A 135 -9.10 3.67 -0.22
CA GLU A 135 -9.26 2.28 -0.63
C GLU A 135 -9.76 2.19 -2.09
N SER A 136 -9.13 1.36 -2.90
CA SER A 136 -9.58 1.08 -4.26
C SER A 136 -10.99 0.47 -4.28
N LYS A 137 -11.90 1.05 -5.06
CA LYS A 137 -13.26 0.53 -5.24
C LYS A 137 -13.28 -0.87 -5.89
N LYS A 138 -12.25 -1.21 -6.66
CA LYS A 138 -12.14 -2.50 -7.36
C LYS A 138 -11.43 -3.58 -6.54
N LYS A 139 -10.87 -3.21 -5.37
CA LYS A 139 -10.19 -4.15 -4.44
C LYS A 139 -9.27 -5.14 -5.19
N GLU A 140 -9.52 -6.43 -5.04
CA GLU A 140 -8.76 -7.51 -5.67
C GLU A 140 -8.86 -7.51 -7.21
N LEU A 141 -9.93 -6.98 -7.78
CA LEU A 141 -10.10 -6.89 -9.22
C LEU A 141 -9.28 -5.76 -9.86
N SER A 142 -8.61 -4.92 -9.07
CA SER A 142 -7.87 -3.76 -9.60
C SER A 142 -6.77 -4.17 -10.57
N SER A 143 -6.02 -5.23 -10.30
CA SER A 143 -4.97 -5.75 -11.18
C SER A 143 -5.53 -6.34 -12.46
N GLN A 144 -6.63 -7.09 -12.39
CA GLN A 144 -7.30 -7.69 -13.56
C GLN A 144 -7.88 -6.60 -14.47
N VAL A 145 -8.57 -5.62 -13.89
CA VAL A 145 -9.09 -4.47 -14.64
C VAL A 145 -7.96 -3.65 -15.25
N GLY A 146 -6.87 -3.43 -14.51
CA GLY A 146 -5.69 -2.74 -15.01
C GLY A 146 -5.05 -3.45 -16.21
N SER A 147 -4.88 -4.76 -16.13
CA SER A 147 -4.35 -5.58 -17.22
C SER A 147 -5.27 -5.54 -18.46
N ALA A 148 -6.59 -5.64 -18.28
CA ALA A 148 -7.54 -5.54 -19.38
C ALA A 148 -7.51 -4.15 -20.06
N LEU A 149 -7.35 -3.08 -19.27
CA LEU A 149 -7.21 -1.72 -19.81
C LEU A 149 -5.90 -1.53 -20.58
N LEU A 150 -4.80 -2.18 -20.17
CA LEU A 150 -3.55 -2.15 -20.92
C LEU A 150 -3.71 -2.75 -22.32
N VAL A 151 -4.40 -3.89 -22.43
CA VAL A 151 -4.68 -4.52 -23.74
C VAL A 151 -5.59 -3.63 -24.59
N LYS A 152 -6.62 -3.02 -24.00
CA LYS A 152 -7.53 -2.11 -24.73
C LYS A 152 -6.81 -0.85 -25.25
N ASN A 153 -5.84 -0.34 -24.50
CA ASN A 153 -5.12 0.88 -24.85
C ASN A 153 -3.83 0.60 -25.65
N SER A 154 -3.32 -0.63 -25.65
CA SER A 154 -2.34 -1.06 -26.62
C SER A 154 -3.07 -1.17 -27.96
N LYS A 155 -2.75 -0.29 -28.93
CA LYS A 155 -3.04 -0.58 -30.33
C LYS A 155 -2.25 -1.84 -30.66
N LEU A 156 -2.85 -3.02 -30.48
CA LEU A 156 -2.37 -4.25 -31.05
C LEU A 156 -2.44 -4.01 -32.57
N ILE A 157 -1.31 -3.63 -33.14
CA ILE A 157 -1.09 -3.76 -34.56
C ILE A 157 -0.90 -5.26 -34.77
N LEU A 158 -1.97 -5.92 -35.18
CA LEU A 158 -1.92 -7.23 -35.78
C LEU A 158 -1.34 -7.08 -37.17
#